data_0f06cd1f397bfe6705a316d5654a95c2
#
_entry.id   0f06cd1f397bfe6705a316d5654a95c2
#
_cell.length_a   1.000
_cell.length_b   1.000
_cell.length_c   1.000
_cell.angle_alpha   90.00
_cell.angle_beta   90.00
_cell.angle_gamma   90.00
#
_symmetry.space_group_name_H-M   'P 1'
#
loop_
_entity.id
_entity.type
_entity.pdbx_description
1 polymer ?
#
loop_
_entity_poly.entity_id
_entity_poly.type
_entity_poly.pdbx_seq_one_letter_code
_entity_poly.pdbx_strand_id
1 'polypeptide(L)'
;YLGDSVLELLVRDYLVKESELKKVNELCQEATHFVSSLSHEKFILHLLETDFLTEEEVGIFKRGRNTKTSKRDTKEHRYSTGFECLIGHLYLNECKDRIYEIFDEFKRYVNETNLRQI
;
A
#
# COMPACT_ATOMS: atom_id res chain seq x y z
N TYR A 1 -1.82 -6.63 9.55
CA TYR A 1 -2.81 -6.23 10.54
C TYR A 1 -2.67 -4.75 10.93
N LEU A 2 -1.61 -4.39 11.64
CA LEU A 2 -1.34 -2.98 11.98
C LEU A 2 -1.05 -2.15 10.74
N GLY A 3 -0.30 -2.71 9.80
CA GLY A 3 0.04 -2.02 8.56
C GLY A 3 -1.17 -1.64 7.73
N ASP A 4 -2.19 -2.49 7.71
CA ASP A 4 -3.44 -2.18 7.01
C ASP A 4 -4.12 -0.94 7.61
N SER A 5 -4.16 -0.85 8.94
CA SER A 5 -4.74 0.31 9.63
C SER A 5 -3.95 1.58 9.36
N VAL A 6 -2.63 1.50 9.34
CA VAL A 6 -1.76 2.65 9.04
C VAL A 6 -2.01 3.12 7.61
N LEU A 7 -2.05 2.21 6.64
CA LEU A 7 -2.31 2.56 5.24
C LEU A 7 -3.70 3.18 5.07
N GLU A 8 -4.72 2.61 5.69
CA GLU A 8 -6.07 3.17 5.61
C GLU A 8 -6.14 4.59 6.16
N LEU A 9 -5.48 4.85 7.28
CA LEU A 9 -5.46 6.19 7.87
C LEU A 9 -4.79 7.18 6.91
N LEU A 10 -3.64 6.82 6.35
CA LEU A 10 -2.91 7.69 5.42
C LEU A 10 -3.74 7.96 4.15
N VAL A 11 -4.36 6.94 3.60
CA VAL A 11 -5.18 7.07 2.39
C VAL A 11 -6.38 7.99 2.65
N ARG A 12 -7.09 7.76 3.74
CA ARG A 12 -8.27 8.57 4.08
C ARG A 12 -7.90 10.02 4.37
N ASP A 13 -6.81 10.24 5.10
CA ASP A 13 -6.31 11.59 5.38
C ASP A 13 -5.96 12.32 4.08
N TYR A 14 -5.25 11.64 3.18
CA TYR A 14 -4.88 12.19 1.88
C TYR A 14 -6.12 12.56 1.05
N LEU A 15 -7.07 11.64 0.93
CA LEU A 15 -8.25 11.87 0.08
C LEU A 15 -9.13 12.99 0.63
N VAL A 16 -9.29 13.07 1.93
CA VAL A 16 -10.08 14.15 2.54
C VAL A 16 -9.43 15.50 2.30
N LYS A 17 -8.11 15.60 2.45
CA LYS A 17 -7.38 16.85 2.26
C LYS A 17 -7.31 17.31 0.80
N GLU A 18 -7.14 16.36 -0.12
CA GLU A 18 -6.97 16.66 -1.55
C GLU A 18 -8.29 16.78 -2.30
N SER A 19 -9.39 16.31 -1.71
CA SER A 19 -10.67 16.18 -2.39
C SER A 19 -11.81 16.83 -1.62
N GLU A 20 -11.59 18.06 -1.15
CA GLU A 20 -12.54 18.78 -0.29
C GLU A 20 -13.98 18.85 -0.81
N LEU A 21 -14.17 18.78 -2.13
CA LEU A 21 -15.49 18.91 -2.74
C LEU A 21 -16.15 17.57 -3.09
N LYS A 22 -15.51 16.46 -2.80
CA LYS A 22 -16.05 15.14 -3.17
C LYS A 22 -16.96 14.58 -2.09
N LYS A 23 -18.02 13.88 -2.55
CA LYS A 23 -18.94 13.19 -1.66
C LYS A 23 -18.29 11.97 -1.06
N VAL A 24 -18.80 11.52 0.10
CA VAL A 24 -18.24 10.38 0.84
C VAL A 24 -18.15 9.12 -0.02
N ASN A 25 -19.17 8.82 -0.84
CA ASN A 25 -19.14 7.64 -1.70
C ASN A 25 -18.06 7.73 -2.78
N GLU A 26 -17.78 8.92 -3.30
CA GLU A 26 -16.69 9.12 -4.26
C GLU A 26 -15.34 8.92 -3.61
N LEU A 27 -15.17 9.38 -2.36
CA LEU A 27 -13.95 9.16 -1.59
C LEU A 27 -13.73 7.66 -1.33
N CYS A 28 -14.78 6.92 -1.01
CA CYS A 28 -14.69 5.47 -0.83
C CYS A 28 -14.28 4.75 -2.11
N GLN A 29 -14.79 5.18 -3.27
CA GLN A 29 -14.40 4.60 -4.55
C GLN A 29 -12.94 4.87 -4.88
N GLU A 30 -12.47 6.10 -4.64
CA GLU A 30 -11.05 6.42 -4.85
C GLU A 30 -10.14 5.65 -3.90
N ALA A 31 -10.59 5.46 -2.65
CA ALA A 31 -9.80 4.72 -1.67
C ALA A 31 -9.49 3.29 -2.13
N THR A 32 -10.36 2.65 -2.93
CA THR A 32 -10.11 1.29 -3.41
C THR A 32 -8.85 1.18 -4.26
N HIS A 33 -8.42 2.27 -4.92
CA HIS A 33 -7.17 2.28 -5.68
C HIS A 33 -5.94 2.18 -4.79
N PHE A 34 -6.10 2.43 -3.49
CA PHE A 34 -5.01 2.38 -2.52
C PHE A 34 -5.12 1.21 -1.53
N VAL A 35 -6.34 0.76 -1.21
CA VAL A 35 -6.53 -0.20 -0.12
C VAL A 35 -6.90 -1.61 -0.59
N SER A 36 -7.21 -1.81 -1.87
CA SER A 36 -7.54 -3.15 -2.36
C SER A 36 -6.29 -4.02 -2.43
N SER A 37 -6.48 -5.34 -2.27
CA SER A 37 -5.39 -6.31 -2.39
C SER A 37 -4.72 -6.25 -3.75
N LEU A 38 -5.50 -6.03 -4.81
CA LEU A 38 -4.96 -5.94 -6.17
C LEU A 38 -4.05 -4.71 -6.32
N SER A 39 -4.45 -3.57 -5.77
CA SER A 39 -3.62 -2.37 -5.80
C SER A 39 -2.32 -2.56 -5.03
N HIS A 40 -2.39 -3.21 -3.87
CA HIS A 40 -1.20 -3.52 -3.08
C HIS A 40 -0.25 -4.45 -3.83
N GLU A 41 -0.77 -5.48 -4.50
CA GLU A 41 0.06 -6.38 -5.29
C GLU A 41 0.77 -5.63 -6.41
N LYS A 42 0.04 -4.84 -7.18
CA LYS A 42 0.60 -4.07 -8.29
C LYS A 42 1.65 -3.08 -7.81
N PHE A 43 1.37 -2.40 -6.71
CA PHE A 43 2.30 -1.40 -6.20
C PHE A 43 3.57 -2.03 -5.64
N ILE A 44 3.46 -3.12 -4.86
CA ILE A 44 4.67 -3.77 -4.32
C ILE A 44 5.54 -4.33 -5.45
N LEU A 45 4.93 -4.86 -6.51
CA LEU A 45 5.69 -5.30 -7.68
C LEU A 45 6.42 -4.12 -8.33
N HIS A 46 5.78 -2.96 -8.41
CA HIS A 46 6.42 -1.75 -8.91
C HIS A 46 7.63 -1.35 -8.06
N LEU A 47 7.49 -1.38 -6.74
CA LEU A 47 8.59 -1.06 -5.83
C LEU A 47 9.76 -2.02 -6.00
N LEU A 48 9.48 -3.31 -6.20
CA LEU A 48 10.51 -4.32 -6.41
C LEU A 48 11.22 -4.12 -7.76
N GLU A 49 10.47 -3.82 -8.81
CA GLU A 49 11.02 -3.61 -10.15
C GLU A 49 11.91 -2.37 -10.24
N THR A 50 11.60 -1.34 -9.47
CA THR A 50 12.33 -0.07 -9.51
C THR A 50 13.45 0.03 -8.46
N ASP A 51 13.70 -1.06 -7.73
CA ASP A 51 14.69 -1.10 -6.64
C ASP A 51 14.46 -0.01 -5.59
N PHE A 52 13.21 0.35 -5.37
CA PHE A 52 12.85 1.39 -4.41
C PHE A 52 13.10 0.94 -2.96
N LEU A 53 12.92 -0.36 -2.69
CA LEU A 53 13.06 -0.91 -1.34
C LEU A 53 14.51 -1.31 -1.05
N THR A 54 14.92 -1.16 0.21
CA THR A 54 16.21 -1.66 0.69
C THR A 54 16.16 -3.18 0.80
N GLU A 55 17.32 -3.83 0.91
CA GLU A 55 17.40 -5.29 1.10
C GLU A 55 16.65 -5.73 2.34
N GLU A 56 16.75 -4.98 3.43
CA GLU A 56 16.05 -5.27 4.67
C GLU A 56 14.53 -5.21 4.46
N GLU A 57 14.07 -4.17 3.76
CA GLU A 57 12.64 -4.02 3.47
C GLU A 57 12.11 -5.15 2.59
N VAL A 58 12.87 -5.55 1.60
CA VAL A 58 12.51 -6.69 0.74
C VAL A 58 12.41 -7.96 1.59
N GLY A 59 13.34 -8.15 2.52
CA GLY A 59 13.31 -9.32 3.43
C GLY A 59 12.06 -9.35 4.30
N ILE A 60 11.65 -8.20 4.84
CA ILE A 60 10.45 -8.08 5.64
C ILE A 60 9.20 -8.40 4.79
N PHE A 61 9.14 -7.85 3.59
CA PHE A 61 8.06 -8.15 2.64
C PHE A 61 7.97 -9.65 2.36
N LYS A 62 9.09 -10.29 2.05
CA LYS A 62 9.11 -11.73 1.73
C LYS A 62 8.64 -12.58 2.90
N ARG A 63 9.02 -12.24 4.13
CA ARG A 63 8.56 -12.98 5.31
C ARG A 63 7.05 -12.86 5.48
N GLY A 64 6.49 -11.67 5.29
CA GLY A 64 5.05 -11.46 5.33
C GLY A 64 4.33 -12.19 4.21
N ARG A 65 4.87 -12.13 2.99
CA ARG A 65 4.31 -12.83 1.84
C ARG A 65 4.25 -14.33 2.04
N ASN A 66 5.24 -14.90 2.71
CA ASN A 66 5.36 -16.35 2.91
C ASN A 66 4.58 -16.86 4.12
N THR A 67 3.96 -15.99 4.88
CA THR A 67 3.15 -16.39 6.04
C THR A 67 1.82 -16.95 5.55
N LYS A 68 1.50 -18.20 5.94
CA LYS A 68 0.21 -18.82 5.59
C LYS A 68 -0.85 -18.32 6.56
N THR A 69 -1.80 -17.53 6.09
CA THR A 69 -2.81 -16.91 6.94
C THR A 69 -4.24 -17.35 6.69
N SER A 70 -4.53 -18.01 5.55
CA SER A 70 -5.90 -18.43 5.26
C SER A 70 -5.96 -19.51 4.19
N LYS A 71 -7.16 -20.12 4.05
CA LYS A 71 -7.45 -21.12 3.03
C LYS A 71 -7.50 -20.52 1.62
N ARG A 72 -7.61 -19.20 1.49
CA ARG A 72 -7.64 -18.50 0.20
C ARG A 72 -6.30 -17.84 -0.05
N ASP A 73 -5.28 -18.65 -0.18
CA ASP A 73 -3.91 -18.18 -0.33
C ASP A 73 -3.59 -17.90 -1.80
N THR A 74 -4.13 -16.79 -2.31
CA THR A 74 -3.81 -16.32 -3.66
C THR A 74 -2.55 -15.48 -3.67
N LYS A 75 -1.91 -15.36 -4.84
CA LYS A 75 -0.75 -14.49 -5.01
C LYS A 75 -1.07 -13.05 -4.59
N GLU A 76 -2.22 -12.55 -5.04
CA GLU A 76 -2.70 -11.22 -4.68
C GLU A 76 -2.76 -11.02 -3.17
N HIS A 77 -3.37 -11.95 -2.46
CA HIS A 77 -3.50 -11.87 -1.01
C HIS A 77 -2.14 -11.92 -0.31
N ARG A 78 -1.26 -12.82 -0.74
CA ARG A 78 0.07 -12.96 -0.15
C ARG A 78 0.93 -11.71 -0.33
N TYR A 79 0.88 -11.11 -1.52
CA TYR A 79 1.63 -9.89 -1.82
C TYR A 79 1.07 -8.70 -1.04
N SER A 80 -0.25 -8.61 -0.94
CA SER A 80 -0.89 -7.57 -0.13
C SER A 80 -0.50 -7.71 1.34
N THR A 81 -0.53 -8.94 1.87
CA THR A 81 -0.12 -9.23 3.26
C THR A 81 1.35 -8.83 3.48
N GLY A 82 2.22 -9.18 2.54
CA GLY A 82 3.63 -8.82 2.64
C GLY A 82 3.86 -7.32 2.66
N PHE A 83 3.12 -6.59 1.82
CA PHE A 83 3.21 -5.13 1.80
C PHE A 83 2.73 -4.52 3.13
N GLU A 84 1.60 -5.00 3.64
CA GLU A 84 1.08 -4.53 4.92
C GLU A 84 2.03 -4.85 6.08
N CYS A 85 2.69 -6.01 6.05
CA CYS A 85 3.70 -6.37 7.04
C CYS A 85 4.88 -5.39 7.01
N LEU A 86 5.32 -4.98 5.82
CA LEU A 86 6.38 -4.01 5.68
C LEU A 86 5.99 -2.67 6.32
N ILE A 87 4.81 -2.18 6.01
CA ILE A 87 4.33 -0.91 6.56
C ILE A 87 4.18 -1.00 8.08
N GLY A 88 3.61 -2.10 8.58
CA GLY A 88 3.47 -2.31 10.03
C GLY A 88 4.81 -2.36 10.75
N HIS A 89 5.81 -3.02 10.15
CA HIS A 89 7.15 -3.09 10.70
C HIS A 89 7.80 -1.69 10.78
N LEU A 90 7.68 -0.91 9.71
CA LEU A 90 8.20 0.46 9.70
C LEU A 90 7.53 1.33 10.76
N TYR A 91 6.23 1.17 10.93
CA TYR A 91 5.49 1.93 11.93
C TYR A 91 5.94 1.58 13.36
N LEU A 92 6.08 0.28 13.66
CA LEU A 92 6.52 -0.19 14.98
C LEU A 92 7.95 0.25 15.31
N ASN A 93 8.78 0.45 14.30
CA ASN A 93 10.16 0.90 14.49
C ASN A 93 10.31 2.41 14.33
N GLU A 94 9.21 3.14 14.37
CA GLU A 94 9.16 4.60 14.30
C GLU A 94 9.80 5.18 13.03
N CYS A 95 9.77 4.43 11.92
CA CYS A 95 10.28 4.86 10.63
C CYS A 95 9.21 5.60 9.82
N LYS A 96 8.63 6.63 10.40
CA LYS A 96 7.52 7.37 9.79
C LYS A 96 7.92 8.05 8.48
N ASP A 97 9.12 8.61 8.43
CA ASP A 97 9.60 9.27 7.20
C ASP A 97 9.65 8.30 6.04
N ARG A 98 10.08 7.07 6.29
CA ARG A 98 10.12 6.04 5.25
C ARG A 98 8.72 5.64 4.80
N ILE A 99 7.78 5.55 5.74
CA ILE A 99 6.38 5.29 5.40
C ILE A 99 5.86 6.39 4.47
N TYR A 100 6.15 7.66 4.77
CA TYR A 100 5.73 8.77 3.92
C TYR A 100 6.38 8.72 2.54
N GLU A 101 7.67 8.35 2.45
CA GLU A 101 8.33 8.18 1.16
C GLU A 101 7.64 7.11 0.31
N ILE A 102 7.31 5.97 0.92
CA ILE A 102 6.61 4.88 0.23
C ILE A 102 5.22 5.32 -0.17
N PHE A 103 4.51 6.02 0.71
CA PHE A 103 3.17 6.50 0.41
C PHE A 103 3.17 7.55 -0.70
N ASP A 104 4.15 8.44 -0.74
CA ASP A 104 4.29 9.42 -1.81
C ASP A 104 4.50 8.73 -3.16
N GLU A 105 5.30 7.67 -3.18
CA GLU A 105 5.47 6.88 -4.40
C GLU A 105 4.18 6.15 -4.77
N PHE A 106 3.42 5.70 -3.79
CA PHE A 106 2.12 5.06 -4.01
C PHE A 106 1.14 6.03 -4.67
N LYS A 107 1.06 7.25 -4.17
CA LYS A 107 0.21 8.29 -4.76
C LYS A 107 0.61 8.55 -6.21
N ARG A 108 1.89 8.70 -6.46
CA ARG A 108 2.42 8.91 -7.81
C ARG A 108 2.06 7.75 -8.74
N TYR A 109 2.27 6.53 -8.27
CA TYR A 109 1.98 5.32 -9.04
C TYR A 109 0.50 5.21 -9.40
N VAL A 110 -0.39 5.41 -8.43
CA VAL A 110 -1.85 5.33 -8.66
C VAL A 110 -2.29 6.40 -9.64
N ASN A 111 -1.80 7.62 -9.48
CA ASN A 111 -2.19 8.73 -10.36
C ASN A 111 -1.71 8.49 -11.79
N GLU A 112 -0.49 8.02 -11.99
CA GLU A 112 0.03 7.70 -13.32
C GLU A 112 -0.74 6.54 -13.97
N THR A 113 -1.05 5.52 -13.19
CA THR A 113 -1.80 4.36 -13.69
C THR A 113 -3.21 4.76 -14.10
N ASN A 114 -3.88 5.60 -13.31
CA ASN A 114 -5.22 6.08 -13.65
C ASN A 114 -5.21 6.95 -14.91
N LEU A 115 -4.19 7.80 -15.06
CA LEU A 115 -4.06 8.63 -16.27
C LEU A 115 -3.88 7.78 -17.53
N ARG A 116 -3.21 6.63 -17.42
CA ARG A 116 -3.02 5.72 -18.57
C ARG A 116 -4.30 4.99 -18.97
N GLN A 117 -5.27 4.89 -18.06
CA GLN A 117 -6.54 4.21 -18.32
C GLN A 117 -7.59 5.13 -18.96
N ILE A 118 -7.31 6.41 -19.02
CA ILE A 118 -8.15 7.40 -19.68
C ILE A 118 -7.68 7.55 -21.13
#